data_21c0c0a6bc7d7c950bd5c4b724ececf3
#
_entry.id   21c0c0a6bc7d7c950bd5c4b724ececf3
#
_cell.length_a   1.000
_cell.length_b   1.000
_cell.length_c   1.000
_cell.angle_alpha   90.00
_cell.angle_beta   90.00
_cell.angle_gamma   90.00
#
_symmetry.space_group_name_H-M   'P 1'
#
loop_
_entity.id
_entity.type
_entity.pdbx_description
1 polymer ?
#
loop_
_entity_poly.entity_id
_entity_poly.type
_entity_poly.pdbx_seq_one_letter_code
_entity_poly.pdbx_strand_id
1 'polypeptide(L)'
;MRGKLSWRTGSAVCILSSVLLLSACGDWSTGAEPIDPPPAAVEQAMLAAAESHGKEAVAGTKLETVYLQDANGFLVPVSLPVPGGAVEVNAKASLEMLVNGGLYAGNLPDGFAGVLPQGTEVQSVTLDKNGKLAVVEFTKPFMEYAEAEERKIVEAVTWTLTEQPDIQNVQIWVDGQKLSEMPKGGMPMDHLLTRGIGINLQLGQGASYTSSSPVTVYFSASSPAGIQYYVPVTRLVPPGEDKMKASLEELIRGPRAEDGLNQVMTSGTMLKSVEQSSEGIVKVSIADDMFSQGEVVPAEFLQSVVLTASDNANNSSAKVQIVLNGESSVLGEDNINYGKPAAKPQHINEIPI
;
A
#
# COMPACT_ATOMS: atom_id res chain seq x y z
N MET A 1 68.11 -29.13 66.87
CA MET A 1 69.38 -29.50 66.11
C MET A 1 69.16 -29.15 64.66
N ARG A 2 69.89 -28.16 64.25
CA ARG A 2 70.79 -28.13 63.04
C ARG A 2 70.01 -28.49 61.72
N GLY A 3 69.99 -27.71 60.67
CA GLY A 3 70.86 -26.59 60.23
C GLY A 3 70.39 -26.24 58.82
N LYS A 4 70.41 -24.99 58.48
CA LYS A 4 71.18 -24.32 57.42
C LYS A 4 71.23 -25.07 56.03
N LEU A 5 70.97 -24.47 54.90
CA LEU A 5 71.62 -23.36 54.24
C LEU A 5 71.27 -23.40 52.76
N SER A 6 70.89 -22.37 52.17
CA SER A 6 71.46 -21.52 51.11
C SER A 6 71.17 -21.96 49.67
N TRP A 7 70.69 -21.07 48.95
CA TRP A 7 71.28 -20.12 48.01
C TRP A 7 71.01 -20.37 46.51
N ARG A 8 70.31 -19.40 45.97
CA ARG A 8 70.63 -18.71 44.70
C ARG A 8 70.61 -19.44 43.36
N THR A 9 69.97 -18.67 42.51
CA THR A 9 70.08 -18.58 41.02
C THR A 9 69.14 -19.54 40.30
N GLY A 10 68.25 -19.03 39.45
CA GLY A 10 68.27 -18.27 38.31
C GLY A 10 66.94 -17.93 37.75
N SER A 11 66.78 -16.68 37.60
CA SER A 11 65.79 -16.04 36.72
C SER A 11 65.92 -16.58 35.30
N ALA A 12 64.85 -16.65 34.61
CA ALA A 12 64.77 -16.79 33.14
C ALA A 12 64.27 -18.12 32.59
N VAL A 13 63.04 -18.60 32.99
CA VAL A 13 62.24 -19.51 32.18
C VAL A 13 60.76 -19.50 32.64
N CYS A 14 60.15 -18.34 32.64
CA CYS A 14 58.69 -18.23 32.95
C CYS A 14 57.94 -17.31 32.00
N ILE A 15 58.44 -17.05 30.79
CA ILE A 15 57.73 -16.20 29.79
C ILE A 15 57.27 -16.98 28.54
N LEU A 16 57.55 -18.27 28.42
CA LEU A 16 57.16 -19.07 27.25
C LEU A 16 56.01 -20.07 27.52
N SER A 17 55.45 -20.12 28.74
CA SER A 17 54.38 -21.09 29.06
C SER A 17 53.00 -20.49 29.13
N SER A 18 52.83 -19.16 28.90
CA SER A 18 51.54 -18.48 28.99
C SER A 18 50.79 -18.30 27.65
N VAL A 19 51.39 -18.78 26.55
CA VAL A 19 50.80 -18.63 25.19
C VAL A 19 50.10 -19.91 24.69
N LEU A 20 50.19 -21.01 25.44
CA LEU A 20 49.67 -22.34 25.01
C LEU A 20 48.39 -22.77 25.75
N LEU A 21 47.70 -21.88 26.51
CA LEU A 21 46.47 -22.20 27.20
C LEU A 21 45.25 -21.42 26.68
N LEU A 22 45.31 -20.78 25.50
CA LEU A 22 44.24 -20.06 24.87
C LEU A 22 43.69 -20.76 23.61
N SER A 23 44.04 -22.02 23.37
CA SER A 23 43.52 -22.81 22.24
C SER A 23 42.66 -24.01 22.66
N ALA A 24 41.93 -23.92 23.78
CA ALA A 24 40.96 -24.91 24.21
C ALA A 24 39.57 -24.27 24.45
N CYS A 25 39.07 -23.50 23.48
CA CYS A 25 37.67 -23.33 23.21
C CYS A 25 37.35 -24.00 21.90
N GLY A 26 37.49 -25.32 21.89
CA GLY A 26 37.00 -26.17 20.85
C GLY A 26 35.57 -26.59 21.15
N ASP A 27 34.73 -26.43 20.17
CA ASP A 27 33.53 -27.21 19.88
C ASP A 27 32.57 -27.53 21.04
N TRP A 28 31.72 -26.59 21.31
CA TRP A 28 30.36 -26.90 21.64
C TRP A 28 29.41 -26.06 20.75
N SER A 29 29.49 -26.26 19.44
CA SER A 29 28.46 -25.82 18.50
C SER A 29 27.39 -26.91 18.45
N THR A 30 26.41 -26.84 19.31
CA THR A 30 25.09 -27.33 18.98
C THR A 30 24.63 -26.57 17.73
N GLY A 31 24.64 -27.26 16.58
CA GLY A 31 23.93 -27.07 15.34
C GLY A 31 23.09 -25.81 15.11
N ALA A 32 23.69 -24.63 15.23
CA ALA A 32 23.17 -23.47 14.53
C ALA A 32 23.96 -23.40 13.21
N GLU A 33 23.33 -23.79 12.10
CA GLU A 33 23.84 -23.48 10.79
C GLU A 33 24.09 -21.96 10.73
N PRO A 34 25.22 -21.51 10.21
CA PRO A 34 25.43 -20.09 9.96
C PRO A 34 24.28 -19.64 9.03
N ILE A 35 23.51 -18.67 9.47
CA ILE A 35 22.52 -18.00 8.60
C ILE A 35 23.35 -17.37 7.50
N ASP A 36 23.21 -17.90 6.28
CA ASP A 36 23.86 -17.32 5.11
C ASP A 36 23.45 -15.84 5.02
N PRO A 37 24.40 -14.92 4.88
CA PRO A 37 24.07 -13.53 4.65
C PRO A 37 23.17 -13.44 3.40
N PRO A 38 22.20 -12.53 3.37
CA PRO A 38 21.33 -12.37 2.21
C PRO A 38 22.20 -12.15 0.95
N PRO A 39 21.77 -12.64 -0.21
CA PRO A 39 22.50 -12.40 -1.46
C PRO A 39 22.83 -10.91 -1.62
N ALA A 40 24.02 -10.59 -2.10
CA ALA A 40 24.50 -9.20 -2.22
C ALA A 40 23.52 -8.28 -2.98
N ALA A 41 22.73 -8.83 -3.90
CA ALA A 41 21.67 -8.11 -4.59
C ALA A 41 20.51 -7.71 -3.65
N VAL A 42 20.18 -8.54 -2.67
CA VAL A 42 19.14 -8.25 -1.66
C VAL A 42 19.66 -7.22 -0.67
N GLU A 43 20.91 -7.34 -0.24
CA GLU A 43 21.55 -6.35 0.64
C GLU A 43 21.66 -4.98 -0.04
N GLN A 44 22.03 -4.93 -1.32
CA GLN A 44 22.06 -3.69 -2.10
C GLN A 44 20.66 -3.10 -2.31
N ALA A 45 19.64 -3.93 -2.52
CA ALA A 45 18.26 -3.47 -2.62
C ALA A 45 17.75 -2.93 -1.28
N MET A 46 18.10 -3.56 -0.14
CA MET A 46 17.76 -3.07 1.20
C MET A 46 18.51 -1.76 1.53
N LEU A 47 19.78 -1.63 1.15
CA LEU A 47 20.54 -0.38 1.31
C LEU A 47 19.98 0.73 0.42
N ALA A 48 19.63 0.43 -0.83
CA ALA A 48 18.99 1.39 -1.74
C ALA A 48 17.58 1.82 -1.23
N ALA A 49 16.81 0.90 -0.67
CA ALA A 49 15.54 1.21 -0.03
C ALA A 49 15.73 2.08 1.23
N ALA A 50 16.74 1.79 2.06
CA ALA A 50 17.07 2.61 3.22
C ALA A 50 17.57 4.02 2.84
N GLU A 51 18.32 4.13 1.74
CA GLU A 51 18.78 5.41 1.19
C GLU A 51 17.66 6.20 0.51
N SER A 52 16.63 5.54 -0.05
CA SER A 52 15.47 6.20 -0.66
C SER A 52 14.55 6.83 0.38
N HIS A 53 14.49 6.29 1.60
CA HIS A 53 13.78 6.91 2.72
C HIS A 53 14.42 8.22 3.23
N GLY A 54 15.61 8.57 2.74
CA GLY A 54 16.35 9.79 3.10
C GLY A 54 16.63 10.73 1.94
N LYS A 55 16.24 10.42 0.71
CA LYS A 55 16.39 11.36 -0.40
C LYS A 55 15.29 12.39 -0.32
N GLU A 56 15.65 13.62 0.07
CA GLU A 56 14.87 14.81 -0.22
C GLU A 56 14.36 14.73 -1.66
N ALA A 57 13.05 14.92 -1.83
CA ALA A 57 12.44 15.06 -3.16
C ALA A 57 13.32 15.96 -4.02
N VAL A 58 13.68 15.53 -5.20
CA VAL A 58 14.44 16.35 -6.16
C VAL A 58 13.74 17.71 -6.21
N ALA A 59 14.47 18.79 -5.96
CA ALA A 59 13.89 20.13 -5.83
C ALA A 59 13.01 20.43 -7.05
N GLY A 60 11.69 20.63 -6.82
CA GLY A 60 10.71 20.86 -7.87
C GLY A 60 9.84 19.65 -8.25
N THR A 61 9.94 18.51 -7.55
CA THR A 61 9.02 17.37 -7.72
C THR A 61 8.09 17.24 -6.51
N LYS A 62 6.89 16.71 -6.74
CA LYS A 62 5.90 16.33 -5.72
C LYS A 62 5.54 14.86 -5.91
N LEU A 63 5.31 14.12 -4.84
CA LEU A 63 4.76 12.78 -4.94
C LEU A 63 3.25 12.88 -5.18
N GLU A 64 2.78 12.18 -6.20
CA GLU A 64 1.36 12.01 -6.51
C GLU A 64 1.03 10.52 -6.60
N THR A 65 -0.14 10.15 -6.14
CA THR A 65 -0.60 8.76 -6.22
C THR A 65 -1.28 8.51 -7.56
N VAL A 66 -0.79 7.51 -8.29
CA VAL A 66 -1.27 7.08 -9.61
C VAL A 66 -1.73 5.64 -9.51
N TYR A 67 -2.88 5.31 -10.09
CA TYR A 67 -3.42 3.95 -10.05
C TYR A 67 -2.97 3.14 -11.26
N LEU A 68 -1.90 2.38 -11.09
CA LEU A 68 -1.29 1.52 -12.10
C LEU A 68 -1.78 0.08 -12.00
N GLN A 69 -1.68 -0.67 -13.07
CA GLN A 69 -1.97 -2.10 -13.07
C GLN A 69 -0.75 -2.89 -12.62
N ASP A 70 -0.94 -3.82 -11.67
CA ASP A 70 0.08 -4.78 -11.25
C ASP A 70 0.11 -6.04 -12.14
N ALA A 71 1.04 -6.95 -11.84
CA ALA A 71 1.19 -8.22 -12.55
C ALA A 71 -0.03 -9.16 -12.40
N ASN A 72 -0.85 -8.99 -11.37
CA ASN A 72 -2.08 -9.77 -11.13
C ASN A 72 -3.30 -9.15 -11.83
N GLY A 73 -3.14 -7.98 -12.47
CA GLY A 73 -4.19 -7.27 -13.18
C GLY A 73 -5.02 -6.33 -12.32
N PHE A 74 -4.63 -6.09 -11.07
CA PHE A 74 -5.29 -5.13 -10.18
C PHE A 74 -4.77 -3.72 -10.39
N LEU A 75 -5.64 -2.73 -10.21
CA LEU A 75 -5.24 -1.33 -10.06
C LEU A 75 -4.72 -1.09 -8.65
N VAL A 76 -3.55 -0.51 -8.58
CA VAL A 76 -2.80 -0.29 -7.33
C VAL A 76 -2.39 1.17 -7.22
N PRO A 77 -2.65 1.84 -6.10
CA PRO A 77 -2.12 3.18 -5.85
C PRO A 77 -0.59 3.11 -5.70
N VAL A 78 0.15 3.80 -6.55
CA VAL A 78 1.61 3.92 -6.49
C VAL A 78 1.97 5.38 -6.40
N SER A 79 2.78 5.77 -5.42
CA SER A 79 3.22 7.14 -5.22
C SER A 79 4.46 7.42 -6.05
N LEU A 80 4.34 8.27 -7.06
CA LEU A 80 5.39 8.58 -8.04
C LEU A 80 5.73 10.07 -8.06
N PRO A 81 6.98 10.43 -8.34
CA PRO A 81 7.37 11.83 -8.48
C PRO A 81 6.81 12.43 -9.77
N VAL A 82 6.07 13.53 -9.64
CA VAL A 82 5.60 14.35 -10.75
C VAL A 82 6.26 15.74 -10.70
N PRO A 83 6.33 16.47 -11.81
CA PRO A 83 6.74 17.87 -11.78
C PRO A 83 5.84 18.67 -10.84
N GLY A 84 6.42 19.37 -9.86
CA GLY A 84 5.64 20.23 -8.96
C GLY A 84 5.03 21.40 -9.74
N GLY A 85 3.72 21.65 -9.55
CA GLY A 85 3.01 22.69 -10.27
C GLY A 85 1.59 22.92 -9.75
N ALA A 86 0.78 23.59 -10.55
CA ALA A 86 -0.65 23.71 -10.30
C ALA A 86 -1.32 22.33 -10.33
N VAL A 87 -2.48 22.22 -9.68
CA VAL A 87 -3.22 20.94 -9.59
C VAL A 87 -3.50 20.34 -10.97
N GLU A 88 -3.83 21.17 -11.94
CA GLU A 88 -4.08 20.76 -13.33
C GLU A 88 -2.84 20.17 -14.01
N VAL A 89 -1.65 20.73 -13.72
CA VAL A 89 -0.36 20.24 -14.26
C VAL A 89 -0.01 18.88 -13.65
N ASN A 90 -0.15 18.75 -12.33
CA ASN A 90 0.10 17.50 -11.64
C ASN A 90 -0.89 16.42 -12.08
N ALA A 91 -2.18 16.76 -12.18
CA ALA A 91 -3.21 15.85 -12.65
C ALA A 91 -2.94 15.35 -14.08
N LYS A 92 -2.51 16.25 -14.98
CA LYS A 92 -2.11 15.89 -16.33
C LYS A 92 -0.93 14.92 -16.33
N ALA A 93 0.14 15.21 -15.60
CA ALA A 93 1.31 14.35 -15.50
C ALA A 93 0.95 12.96 -14.92
N SER A 94 0.10 12.91 -13.88
CA SER A 94 -0.39 11.66 -13.30
C SER A 94 -1.18 10.82 -14.32
N LEU A 95 -2.01 11.44 -15.16
CA LEU A 95 -2.74 10.74 -16.21
C LEU A 95 -1.83 10.26 -17.35
N GLU A 96 -0.79 11.02 -17.69
CA GLU A 96 0.21 10.61 -18.70
C GLU A 96 0.99 9.37 -18.25
N MET A 97 1.19 9.16 -16.94
CA MET A 97 1.77 7.93 -16.38
C MET A 97 0.89 6.70 -16.58
N LEU A 98 -0.43 6.89 -16.74
CA LEU A 98 -1.36 5.80 -17.02
C LEU A 98 -1.28 5.29 -18.46
N VAL A 99 -0.59 6.00 -19.37
CA VAL A 99 -0.52 5.59 -20.79
C VAL A 99 0.45 4.43 -20.97
N ASN A 100 -0.06 3.30 -21.44
CA ASN A 100 0.74 2.12 -21.71
C ASN A 100 1.78 2.41 -22.81
N GLY A 101 3.07 2.14 -22.52
CA GLY A 101 4.15 2.48 -23.44
C GLY A 101 4.33 3.99 -23.70
N GLY A 102 3.74 4.85 -22.86
CA GLY A 102 3.84 6.31 -22.97
C GLY A 102 5.18 6.86 -22.47
N LEU A 103 5.24 8.20 -22.33
CA LEU A 103 6.45 8.94 -21.95
C LEU A 103 7.08 8.46 -20.64
N TYR A 104 6.27 8.05 -19.68
CA TYR A 104 6.71 7.63 -18.35
C TYR A 104 6.87 6.12 -18.18
N ALA A 105 6.62 5.31 -19.22
CA ALA A 105 6.64 3.84 -19.09
C ALA A 105 7.99 3.29 -18.60
N GLY A 106 9.10 3.93 -18.95
CA GLY A 106 10.44 3.54 -18.48
C GLY A 106 10.79 4.02 -17.07
N ASN A 107 9.89 4.79 -16.42
CA ASN A 107 10.05 5.33 -15.08
C ASN A 107 9.03 4.73 -14.10
N LEU A 108 8.27 3.72 -14.53
CA LEU A 108 7.36 2.99 -13.64
C LEU A 108 8.12 1.89 -12.89
N PRO A 109 7.75 1.57 -11.65
CA PRO A 109 8.35 0.46 -10.92
C PRO A 109 8.14 -0.88 -11.63
N ASP A 110 9.08 -1.81 -11.46
CA ASP A 110 8.99 -3.15 -12.02
C ASP A 110 7.71 -3.88 -11.58
N GLY A 111 7.00 -4.43 -12.56
CA GLY A 111 5.73 -5.13 -12.34
C GLY A 111 4.49 -4.24 -12.39
N PHE A 112 4.64 -2.95 -12.67
CA PHE A 112 3.53 -2.01 -12.83
C PHE A 112 3.48 -1.42 -14.24
N ALA A 113 2.26 -1.22 -14.75
CA ALA A 113 2.04 -0.68 -16.08
C ALA A 113 0.85 0.29 -16.10
N GLY A 114 0.88 1.22 -17.06
CA GLY A 114 -0.28 2.05 -17.37
C GLY A 114 -1.37 1.24 -18.07
N VAL A 115 -2.62 1.68 -17.96
CA VAL A 115 -3.80 0.99 -18.51
C VAL A 115 -4.46 1.74 -19.67
N LEU A 116 -4.09 3.02 -19.87
CA LEU A 116 -4.62 3.76 -21.02
C LEU A 116 -3.99 3.26 -22.33
N PRO A 117 -4.76 3.21 -23.42
CA PRO A 117 -4.26 2.74 -24.70
C PRO A 117 -3.00 3.48 -25.16
N GLN A 118 -2.10 2.76 -25.80
CA GLN A 118 -0.89 3.34 -26.38
C GLN A 118 -1.23 4.44 -27.40
N GLY A 119 -0.50 5.54 -27.36
CA GLY A 119 -0.72 6.70 -28.21
C GLY A 119 -1.83 7.63 -27.73
N THR A 120 -2.45 7.34 -26.57
CA THR A 120 -3.32 8.31 -25.90
C THR A 120 -2.50 9.51 -25.43
N GLU A 121 -2.97 10.72 -25.73
CA GLU A 121 -2.42 11.96 -25.21
C GLU A 121 -3.45 12.64 -24.31
N VAL A 122 -3.01 13.20 -23.19
CA VAL A 122 -3.84 14.05 -22.34
C VAL A 122 -3.76 15.47 -22.90
N GLN A 123 -4.80 15.91 -23.61
CA GLN A 123 -4.83 17.25 -24.22
C GLN A 123 -4.94 18.33 -23.13
N SER A 124 -5.90 18.19 -22.23
CA SER A 124 -6.12 19.15 -21.16
C SER A 124 -6.69 18.49 -19.91
N VAL A 125 -6.43 19.13 -18.77
CA VAL A 125 -7.15 18.92 -17.51
C VAL A 125 -7.62 20.30 -17.04
N THR A 126 -8.93 20.47 -16.86
CA THR A 126 -9.55 21.71 -16.41
C THR A 126 -10.30 21.47 -15.11
N LEU A 127 -10.16 22.37 -14.13
CA LEU A 127 -10.80 22.26 -12.84
C LEU A 127 -11.92 23.31 -12.67
N ASP A 128 -13.12 22.86 -12.37
CA ASP A 128 -14.14 23.69 -11.72
C ASP A 128 -14.01 23.56 -10.20
N LYS A 129 -13.36 24.56 -9.58
CA LYS A 129 -13.06 24.54 -8.13
C LYS A 129 -14.33 24.59 -7.28
N ASN A 130 -15.42 25.21 -7.76
CA ASN A 130 -16.69 25.28 -7.02
C ASN A 130 -17.40 23.93 -6.99
N GLY A 131 -17.31 23.19 -8.11
CA GLY A 131 -17.90 21.84 -8.23
C GLY A 131 -16.96 20.72 -7.87
N LYS A 132 -15.70 21.04 -7.52
CA LYS A 132 -14.62 20.02 -7.36
C LYS A 132 -14.61 19.02 -8.51
N LEU A 133 -14.75 19.51 -9.73
CA LEU A 133 -14.86 18.74 -10.95
C LEU A 133 -13.60 18.88 -11.79
N ALA A 134 -12.99 17.77 -12.16
CA ALA A 134 -11.98 17.70 -13.19
C ALA A 134 -12.61 17.27 -14.53
N VAL A 135 -12.45 18.08 -15.54
CA VAL A 135 -12.75 17.71 -16.93
C VAL A 135 -11.43 17.35 -17.60
N VAL A 136 -11.29 16.10 -18.01
CA VAL A 136 -10.10 15.62 -18.73
C VAL A 136 -10.44 15.37 -20.18
N GLU A 137 -9.57 15.85 -21.07
CA GLU A 137 -9.70 15.66 -22.52
C GLU A 137 -8.55 14.81 -23.03
N PHE A 138 -8.92 13.72 -23.71
CA PHE A 138 -7.99 12.79 -24.36
C PHE A 138 -8.10 12.85 -25.89
N THR A 139 -7.05 12.42 -26.55
CA THR A 139 -7.06 12.16 -27.99
C THR A 139 -7.78 10.87 -28.31
N LYS A 140 -8.20 10.68 -29.57
CA LYS A 140 -8.95 9.53 -30.09
C LYS A 140 -8.37 8.15 -29.73
N PRO A 141 -7.03 7.92 -29.69
CA PRO A 141 -6.46 6.64 -29.25
C PRO A 141 -6.96 6.15 -27.89
N PHE A 142 -7.42 7.02 -27.01
CA PHE A 142 -8.08 6.66 -25.75
C PHE A 142 -9.21 5.64 -25.94
N MET A 143 -9.88 5.62 -27.09
CA MET A 143 -10.99 4.72 -27.40
C MET A 143 -10.56 3.36 -27.98
N GLU A 144 -9.24 3.11 -28.14
CA GLU A 144 -8.69 1.90 -28.78
C GLU A 144 -8.21 0.87 -27.76
N TYR A 145 -9.14 0.23 -27.04
CA TYR A 145 -8.90 -0.79 -26.01
C TYR A 145 -9.78 -2.03 -26.23
N ALA A 146 -9.48 -3.12 -25.54
CA ALA A 146 -10.36 -4.30 -25.52
C ALA A 146 -11.54 -4.05 -24.56
N GLU A 147 -12.74 -4.51 -24.91
CA GLU A 147 -13.97 -4.33 -24.13
C GLU A 147 -13.78 -4.69 -22.64
N ALA A 148 -13.04 -5.76 -22.35
CA ALA A 148 -12.76 -6.20 -20.97
C ALA A 148 -11.93 -5.19 -20.14
N GLU A 149 -11.20 -4.27 -20.79
CA GLU A 149 -10.37 -3.25 -20.10
C GLU A 149 -11.14 -1.96 -19.82
N GLU A 150 -12.33 -1.80 -20.41
CA GLU A 150 -13.10 -0.55 -20.35
C GLU A 150 -13.29 -0.03 -18.94
N ARG A 151 -13.77 -0.89 -18.05
CA ARG A 151 -14.02 -0.52 -16.66
C ARG A 151 -12.73 -0.12 -15.93
N LYS A 152 -11.65 -0.86 -16.14
CA LYS A 152 -10.34 -0.59 -15.54
C LYS A 152 -9.79 0.77 -15.95
N ILE A 153 -9.94 1.15 -17.22
CA ILE A 153 -9.57 2.46 -17.75
C ILE A 153 -10.30 3.58 -16.98
N VAL A 154 -11.63 3.45 -16.85
CA VAL A 154 -12.46 4.45 -16.16
C VAL A 154 -12.12 4.51 -14.67
N GLU A 155 -11.91 3.37 -14.03
CA GLU A 155 -11.49 3.29 -12.63
C GLU A 155 -10.13 3.97 -12.42
N ALA A 156 -9.12 3.67 -13.25
CA ALA A 156 -7.78 4.24 -13.13
C ALA A 156 -7.79 5.76 -13.28
N VAL A 157 -8.47 6.30 -14.27
CA VAL A 157 -8.61 7.76 -14.47
C VAL A 157 -9.31 8.41 -13.28
N THR A 158 -10.43 7.83 -12.84
CA THR A 158 -11.24 8.39 -11.76
C THR A 158 -10.49 8.37 -10.44
N TRP A 159 -9.87 7.24 -10.08
CA TRP A 159 -9.18 7.08 -8.80
C TRP A 159 -7.89 7.90 -8.75
N THR A 160 -7.15 8.00 -9.86
CA THR A 160 -5.96 8.86 -9.94
C THR A 160 -6.31 10.33 -9.76
N LEU A 161 -7.32 10.83 -10.43
CA LEU A 161 -7.70 12.25 -10.32
C LEU A 161 -8.31 12.59 -8.96
N THR A 162 -9.15 11.71 -8.41
CA THR A 162 -9.82 11.94 -7.12
C THR A 162 -8.92 11.65 -5.91
N GLU A 163 -7.66 11.27 -6.10
CA GLU A 163 -6.67 11.27 -5.02
C GLU A 163 -6.33 12.70 -4.58
N GLN A 164 -6.43 13.66 -5.49
CA GLN A 164 -6.22 15.06 -5.14
C GLN A 164 -7.41 15.62 -4.36
N PRO A 165 -7.18 16.29 -3.22
CA PRO A 165 -8.27 16.75 -2.33
C PRO A 165 -9.26 17.72 -2.98
N ASP A 166 -8.81 18.42 -4.02
CA ASP A 166 -9.59 19.42 -4.76
C ASP A 166 -10.49 18.79 -5.85
N ILE A 167 -10.37 17.48 -6.10
CA ILE A 167 -11.12 16.75 -7.12
C ILE A 167 -11.98 15.67 -6.47
N GLN A 168 -13.29 15.75 -6.65
CA GLN A 168 -14.26 14.75 -6.19
C GLN A 168 -15.04 14.13 -7.35
N ASN A 169 -15.10 14.84 -8.47
CA ASN A 169 -15.87 14.46 -9.64
C ASN A 169 -14.96 14.50 -10.87
N VAL A 170 -15.18 13.58 -11.81
CA VAL A 170 -14.43 13.50 -13.06
C VAL A 170 -15.40 13.40 -14.23
N GLN A 171 -15.06 14.07 -15.32
CA GLN A 171 -15.76 14.00 -16.59
C GLN A 171 -14.74 13.78 -17.71
N ILE A 172 -14.99 12.81 -18.59
CA ILE A 172 -14.09 12.44 -19.67
C ILE A 172 -14.61 12.96 -21.00
N TRP A 173 -13.73 13.62 -21.75
CA TRP A 173 -13.93 14.13 -23.09
C TRP A 173 -12.91 13.50 -24.03
N VAL A 174 -13.29 13.31 -25.30
CA VAL A 174 -12.39 12.84 -26.36
C VAL A 174 -12.59 13.71 -27.60
N ASP A 175 -11.50 14.31 -28.11
CA ASP A 175 -11.50 15.19 -29.28
C ASP A 175 -12.63 16.24 -29.25
N GLY A 176 -12.76 16.95 -28.14
CA GLY A 176 -13.73 18.04 -27.95
C GLY A 176 -15.17 17.57 -27.66
N GLN A 177 -15.41 16.27 -27.49
CA GLN A 177 -16.73 15.73 -27.23
C GLN A 177 -16.80 15.03 -25.87
N LYS A 178 -17.80 15.42 -25.06
CA LYS A 178 -18.11 14.71 -23.82
C LYS A 178 -18.56 13.29 -24.16
N LEU A 179 -17.97 12.28 -23.49
CA LEU A 179 -18.47 10.92 -23.57
C LEU A 179 -19.78 10.76 -22.79
N SER A 180 -20.82 10.24 -23.45
CA SER A 180 -22.09 9.80 -22.83
C SER A 180 -22.07 8.34 -22.43
N GLU A 181 -21.24 7.55 -23.09
CA GLU A 181 -20.97 6.14 -22.83
C GLU A 181 -19.57 5.77 -23.32
N MET A 182 -18.99 4.76 -22.76
CA MET A 182 -17.72 4.21 -23.26
C MET A 182 -17.98 3.36 -24.52
N PRO A 183 -17.10 3.48 -25.55
CA PRO A 183 -17.45 3.01 -26.91
C PRO A 183 -17.41 1.50 -27.12
N LYS A 184 -16.81 0.68 -26.26
CA LYS A 184 -16.66 -0.77 -26.48
C LYS A 184 -17.69 -1.57 -25.67
N GLY A 185 -17.73 -1.42 -24.34
CA GLY A 185 -18.64 -2.11 -23.44
C GLY A 185 -19.91 -1.31 -23.09
N GLY A 186 -20.01 -0.06 -23.53
CA GLY A 186 -21.18 0.79 -23.29
C GLY A 186 -21.35 1.23 -21.86
N MET A 187 -20.27 1.31 -21.06
CA MET A 187 -20.35 1.81 -19.70
C MET A 187 -20.90 3.25 -19.70
N PRO A 188 -22.01 3.54 -18.98
CA PRO A 188 -22.62 4.87 -18.96
C PRO A 188 -21.66 5.92 -18.38
N MET A 189 -21.56 7.07 -19.06
CA MET A 189 -20.72 8.21 -18.71
C MET A 189 -21.55 9.50 -18.56
N ASP A 190 -22.89 9.38 -18.53
CA ASP A 190 -23.84 10.48 -18.43
C ASP A 190 -23.83 11.14 -17.04
N HIS A 191 -23.34 10.43 -16.02
CA HIS A 191 -23.11 10.94 -14.68
C HIS A 191 -21.65 11.36 -14.47
N LEU A 192 -21.40 12.20 -13.46
CA LEU A 192 -20.06 12.51 -13.02
C LEU A 192 -19.45 11.25 -12.36
N LEU A 193 -18.24 10.92 -12.76
CA LEU A 193 -17.51 9.81 -12.17
C LEU A 193 -16.99 10.21 -10.78
N THR A 194 -17.13 9.33 -9.82
CA THR A 194 -16.63 9.48 -8.46
C THR A 194 -16.05 8.16 -7.99
N ARG A 195 -15.38 8.12 -6.85
CA ARG A 195 -14.94 6.85 -6.23
C ARG A 195 -16.08 5.87 -5.95
N GLY A 196 -17.33 6.34 -6.00
CA GLY A 196 -18.51 5.47 -5.92
C GLY A 196 -18.63 4.41 -7.02
N ILE A 197 -17.89 4.56 -8.16
CA ILE A 197 -17.79 3.51 -9.17
C ILE A 197 -17.09 2.26 -8.66
N GLY A 198 -16.32 2.37 -7.54
CA GLY A 198 -15.45 1.32 -7.02
C GLY A 198 -14.12 1.22 -7.73
N ILE A 199 -13.29 0.27 -7.31
CA ILE A 199 -12.02 -0.11 -7.91
C ILE A 199 -11.81 -1.62 -7.73
N ASN A 200 -11.30 -2.30 -8.75
CA ASN A 200 -11.09 -3.75 -8.69
C ASN A 200 -12.35 -4.48 -8.21
N LEU A 201 -13.49 -4.16 -8.80
CA LEU A 201 -14.81 -4.51 -8.29
C LEU A 201 -15.04 -6.02 -8.17
N GLN A 202 -15.47 -6.47 -7.00
CA GLN A 202 -15.81 -7.85 -6.71
C GLN A 202 -17.21 -7.97 -6.10
N LEU A 203 -17.92 -9.04 -6.45
CA LEU A 203 -19.18 -9.37 -5.77
C LEU A 203 -18.89 -10.10 -4.47
N GLY A 204 -19.31 -9.56 -3.34
CA GLY A 204 -19.22 -10.19 -2.03
C GLY A 204 -20.25 -11.28 -1.85
N GLN A 205 -20.10 -12.06 -0.78
CA GLN A 205 -21.01 -13.16 -0.48
C GLN A 205 -22.41 -12.64 -0.15
N GLY A 206 -23.43 -13.20 -0.79
CA GLY A 206 -24.82 -12.85 -0.54
C GLY A 206 -25.31 -11.54 -1.18
N ALA A 207 -24.43 -10.82 -1.89
CA ALA A 207 -24.76 -9.61 -2.62
C ALA A 207 -25.16 -9.88 -4.08
N SER A 208 -25.78 -8.91 -4.71
CA SER A 208 -26.06 -8.91 -6.14
C SER A 208 -25.71 -7.56 -6.76
N TYR A 209 -25.42 -7.52 -8.05
CA TYR A 209 -25.12 -6.27 -8.75
C TYR A 209 -26.26 -5.25 -8.75
N THR A 210 -27.50 -5.71 -8.61
CA THR A 210 -28.68 -4.85 -8.61
C THR A 210 -29.11 -4.38 -7.23
N SER A 211 -28.58 -5.02 -6.16
CA SER A 211 -28.92 -4.70 -4.77
C SER A 211 -27.73 -4.97 -3.87
N SER A 212 -26.91 -3.94 -3.68
CA SER A 212 -25.70 -4.02 -2.89
C SER A 212 -25.22 -2.65 -2.42
N SER A 213 -24.32 -2.65 -1.45
CA SER A 213 -23.58 -1.48 -1.01
C SER A 213 -22.09 -1.71 -1.25
N PRO A 214 -21.35 -0.75 -1.85
CA PRO A 214 -19.91 -0.88 -2.04
C PRO A 214 -19.15 -0.61 -0.74
N VAL A 215 -18.15 -1.44 -0.44
CA VAL A 215 -17.15 -1.22 0.61
C VAL A 215 -15.77 -1.46 0.02
N THR A 216 -14.77 -0.63 0.36
CA THR A 216 -13.40 -0.78 -0.13
C THR A 216 -12.53 -1.40 0.96
N VAL A 217 -11.85 -2.49 0.64
CA VAL A 217 -10.94 -3.21 1.52
C VAL A 217 -9.54 -3.20 0.94
N TYR A 218 -8.52 -3.22 1.80
CA TYR A 218 -7.12 -3.19 1.37
C TYR A 218 -6.44 -4.50 1.72
N PHE A 219 -6.14 -5.30 0.71
CA PHE A 219 -5.27 -6.46 0.81
C PHE A 219 -3.85 -6.07 0.46
N SER A 220 -2.92 -7.02 0.48
CA SER A 220 -1.56 -6.79 0.00
C SER A 220 -1.19 -7.74 -1.13
N ALA A 221 -0.13 -7.37 -1.82
CA ALA A 221 0.55 -8.22 -2.78
C ALA A 221 2.06 -7.91 -2.73
N SER A 222 2.86 -8.67 -3.46
CA SER A 222 4.30 -8.45 -3.56
C SER A 222 4.69 -8.27 -5.03
N SER A 223 5.54 -7.29 -5.30
CA SER A 223 6.13 -7.09 -6.62
C SER A 223 7.09 -8.24 -6.98
N PRO A 224 7.51 -8.39 -8.23
CA PRO A 224 8.53 -9.36 -8.62
C PRO A 224 9.86 -9.19 -7.86
N ALA A 225 10.16 -7.98 -7.38
CA ALA A 225 11.32 -7.67 -6.53
C ALA A 225 11.08 -7.99 -5.04
N GLY A 226 9.92 -8.53 -4.67
CA GLY A 226 9.55 -8.86 -3.29
C GLY A 226 9.11 -7.65 -2.44
N ILE A 227 8.85 -6.51 -3.05
CA ILE A 227 8.36 -5.32 -2.36
C ILE A 227 6.86 -5.46 -2.14
N GLN A 228 6.44 -5.37 -0.88
CA GLN A 228 5.05 -5.45 -0.48
C GLN A 228 4.30 -4.14 -0.77
N TYR A 229 3.06 -4.25 -1.24
CA TYR A 229 2.18 -3.12 -1.50
C TYR A 229 0.72 -3.44 -1.20
N TYR A 230 -0.08 -2.41 -0.95
CA TYR A 230 -1.51 -2.51 -0.66
C TYR A 230 -2.35 -2.36 -1.91
N VAL A 231 -3.36 -3.22 -2.05
CA VAL A 231 -4.27 -3.29 -3.19
C VAL A 231 -5.69 -3.01 -2.72
N PRO A 232 -6.32 -1.90 -3.13
CA PRO A 232 -7.73 -1.64 -2.85
C PRO A 232 -8.63 -2.56 -3.68
N VAL A 233 -9.63 -3.13 -3.05
CA VAL A 233 -10.66 -3.95 -3.70
C VAL A 233 -12.03 -3.48 -3.21
N THR A 234 -12.87 -3.02 -4.11
CA THR A 234 -14.27 -2.71 -3.78
C THR A 234 -15.10 -3.98 -3.83
N ARG A 235 -15.66 -4.38 -2.70
CA ARG A 235 -16.62 -5.47 -2.60
C ARG A 235 -18.03 -4.95 -2.48
N LEU A 236 -18.92 -5.54 -3.26
CA LEU A 236 -20.36 -5.31 -3.14
C LEU A 236 -20.88 -6.22 -2.03
N VAL A 237 -21.39 -5.63 -0.94
CA VAL A 237 -21.97 -6.36 0.19
C VAL A 237 -23.50 -6.21 0.20
N PRO A 238 -24.28 -7.05 0.93
CA PRO A 238 -25.72 -6.89 1.05
C PRO A 238 -26.12 -5.47 1.48
N PRO A 239 -27.21 -4.92 0.95
CA PRO A 239 -27.65 -3.56 1.28
C PRO A 239 -28.19 -3.49 2.71
N GLY A 240 -28.03 -2.30 3.34
CA GLY A 240 -28.56 -2.03 4.69
C GLY A 240 -27.66 -2.44 5.84
N GLU A 241 -26.52 -3.03 5.58
CA GLU A 241 -25.48 -3.29 6.58
C GLU A 241 -24.72 -2.01 6.93
N ASP A 242 -24.17 -1.96 8.15
CA ASP A 242 -23.20 -0.94 8.53
C ASP A 242 -21.95 -1.09 7.65
N LYS A 243 -21.71 -0.12 6.75
CA LYS A 243 -20.63 -0.18 5.77
C LYS A 243 -19.25 -0.33 6.42
N MET A 244 -19.04 0.36 7.55
CA MET A 244 -17.78 0.29 8.26
C MET A 244 -17.55 -1.11 8.83
N LYS A 245 -18.57 -1.67 9.48
CA LYS A 245 -18.51 -3.03 10.00
C LYS A 245 -18.34 -4.05 8.87
N ALA A 246 -19.14 -3.94 7.82
CA ALA A 246 -19.08 -4.83 6.66
C ALA A 246 -17.70 -4.79 5.98
N SER A 247 -17.06 -3.60 5.85
CA SER A 247 -15.73 -3.49 5.27
C SER A 247 -14.66 -4.23 6.08
N LEU A 248 -14.71 -4.12 7.41
CA LEU A 248 -13.77 -4.83 8.28
C LEU A 248 -14.02 -6.34 8.32
N GLU A 249 -15.27 -6.77 8.25
CA GLU A 249 -15.62 -8.20 8.13
C GLU A 249 -15.16 -8.78 6.79
N GLU A 250 -15.26 -8.03 5.68
CA GLU A 250 -14.71 -8.42 4.38
C GLU A 250 -13.17 -8.46 4.39
N LEU A 251 -12.51 -7.52 5.08
CA LEU A 251 -11.06 -7.56 5.26
C LEU A 251 -10.62 -8.83 6.02
N ILE A 252 -11.32 -9.16 7.12
CA ILE A 252 -11.06 -10.38 7.92
C ILE A 252 -11.31 -11.65 7.09
N ARG A 253 -12.33 -11.64 6.25
CA ARG A 253 -12.62 -12.78 5.35
C ARG A 253 -11.47 -13.06 4.38
N GLY A 254 -10.70 -12.03 4.02
CA GLY A 254 -9.55 -12.13 3.15
C GLY A 254 -9.86 -12.07 1.65
N PRO A 255 -8.83 -12.15 0.80
CA PRO A 255 -8.94 -12.14 -0.65
C PRO A 255 -9.52 -13.46 -1.16
N ARG A 256 -9.95 -13.49 -2.42
CA ARG A 256 -10.29 -14.75 -3.11
C ARG A 256 -9.01 -15.51 -3.45
N ALA A 257 -9.07 -16.83 -3.43
CA ALA A 257 -7.90 -17.66 -3.69
C ALA A 257 -7.27 -17.44 -5.08
N GLU A 258 -8.10 -17.06 -6.06
CA GLU A 258 -7.68 -16.80 -7.44
C GLU A 258 -7.04 -15.43 -7.65
N ASP A 259 -7.15 -14.50 -6.70
CA ASP A 259 -6.72 -13.11 -6.89
C ASP A 259 -5.19 -12.92 -6.85
N GLY A 260 -4.44 -13.86 -6.27
CA GLY A 260 -2.99 -13.69 -6.05
C GLY A 260 -2.66 -12.60 -5.03
N LEU A 261 -3.63 -12.22 -4.21
CA LEU A 261 -3.48 -11.28 -3.10
C LEU A 261 -3.20 -12.02 -1.79
N ASN A 262 -2.48 -11.38 -0.87
CA ASN A 262 -2.14 -11.95 0.42
C ASN A 262 -3.27 -11.74 1.44
N GLN A 263 -3.46 -12.74 2.29
CA GLN A 263 -4.30 -12.66 3.48
C GLN A 263 -3.58 -11.79 4.51
N VAL A 264 -4.10 -10.60 4.81
CA VAL A 264 -3.50 -9.67 5.77
C VAL A 264 -3.92 -9.91 7.21
N MET A 265 -5.05 -10.60 7.42
CA MET A 265 -5.57 -10.99 8.73
C MET A 265 -5.30 -12.46 9.00
N THR A 266 -5.12 -12.83 10.27
CA THR A 266 -5.02 -14.25 10.63
C THR A 266 -6.39 -14.92 10.58
N SER A 267 -6.42 -16.26 10.53
CA SER A 267 -7.68 -17.03 10.60
C SER A 267 -8.38 -16.93 11.97
N GLY A 268 -7.67 -16.48 13.00
CA GLY A 268 -8.18 -16.26 14.36
C GLY A 268 -8.72 -14.85 14.60
N THR A 269 -8.55 -13.95 13.64
CA THR A 269 -8.98 -12.54 13.79
C THR A 269 -10.50 -12.44 13.90
N MET A 270 -10.99 -11.72 14.90
CA MET A 270 -12.40 -11.44 15.12
C MET A 270 -12.63 -9.95 15.36
N LEU A 271 -13.55 -9.35 14.63
CA LEU A 271 -14.05 -8.00 14.91
C LEU A 271 -14.93 -8.03 16.16
N LYS A 272 -14.58 -7.26 17.19
CA LYS A 272 -15.37 -7.13 18.41
C LYS A 272 -16.34 -5.95 18.34
N SER A 273 -15.85 -4.78 17.97
CA SER A 273 -16.67 -3.60 17.74
C SER A 273 -15.99 -2.63 16.78
N VAL A 274 -16.79 -1.79 16.16
CA VAL A 274 -16.35 -0.59 15.46
C VAL A 274 -17.25 0.57 15.86
N GLU A 275 -16.64 1.68 16.23
CA GLU A 275 -17.36 2.86 16.71
C GLU A 275 -16.75 4.10 16.03
N GLN A 276 -17.59 5.00 15.55
CA GLN A 276 -17.15 6.28 15.02
C GLN A 276 -17.60 7.40 15.95
N SER A 277 -16.64 8.17 16.46
CA SER A 277 -16.90 9.33 17.31
C SER A 277 -17.32 10.55 16.49
N SER A 278 -17.96 11.52 17.15
CA SER A 278 -18.27 12.83 16.56
C SER A 278 -17.03 13.63 16.18
N GLU A 279 -15.88 13.31 16.76
CA GLU A 279 -14.57 13.93 16.44
C GLU A 279 -13.89 13.32 15.22
N GLY A 280 -14.52 12.37 14.54
CA GLY A 280 -14.00 11.70 13.35
C GLY A 280 -12.97 10.62 13.65
N ILE A 281 -12.95 10.08 14.89
CA ILE A 281 -12.12 8.92 15.23
C ILE A 281 -12.93 7.65 15.05
N VAL A 282 -12.42 6.72 14.25
CA VAL A 282 -12.92 5.36 14.09
C VAL A 282 -12.14 4.44 15.01
N LYS A 283 -12.79 3.95 16.07
CA LYS A 283 -12.19 2.97 16.99
C LYS A 283 -12.56 1.57 16.54
N VAL A 284 -11.55 0.77 16.19
CA VAL A 284 -11.69 -0.62 15.74
C VAL A 284 -11.17 -1.54 16.83
N SER A 285 -12.03 -2.38 17.41
CA SER A 285 -11.66 -3.36 18.42
C SER A 285 -11.61 -4.75 17.81
N ILE A 286 -10.45 -5.39 17.86
CA ILE A 286 -10.14 -6.69 17.26
C ILE A 286 -9.64 -7.62 18.36
N ALA A 287 -10.00 -8.90 18.27
CA ALA A 287 -9.34 -9.97 19.03
C ALA A 287 -8.66 -10.92 18.05
N ASP A 288 -7.46 -11.36 18.42
CA ASP A 288 -6.66 -12.30 17.67
C ASP A 288 -5.69 -13.03 18.60
N ASP A 289 -5.86 -14.35 18.72
CA ASP A 289 -5.08 -15.18 19.65
C ASP A 289 -3.62 -15.38 19.20
N MET A 290 -3.27 -14.97 17.98
CA MET A 290 -1.88 -15.02 17.50
C MET A 290 -1.00 -13.96 18.14
N PHE A 291 -1.59 -12.89 18.70
CA PHE A 291 -0.83 -11.79 19.29
C PHE A 291 -0.98 -11.76 20.81
N SER A 292 0.15 -11.83 21.49
CA SER A 292 0.23 -11.66 22.95
C SER A 292 0.26 -10.18 23.34
N GLN A 293 -0.04 -9.91 24.61
CA GLN A 293 0.03 -8.56 25.17
C GLN A 293 1.44 -7.97 25.04
N GLY A 294 1.54 -6.76 24.46
CA GLY A 294 2.82 -6.06 24.26
C GLY A 294 3.67 -6.58 23.11
N GLU A 295 3.18 -7.54 22.35
CA GLU A 295 3.86 -8.03 21.16
C GLU A 295 3.76 -7.01 20.02
N VAL A 296 4.81 -6.94 19.19
CA VAL A 296 4.85 -6.11 17.99
C VAL A 296 4.02 -6.80 16.90
N VAL A 297 3.10 -6.06 16.29
CA VAL A 297 2.15 -6.58 15.29
C VAL A 297 2.66 -6.25 13.88
N PRO A 298 2.53 -7.14 12.90
CA PRO A 298 2.89 -6.83 11.52
C PRO A 298 2.26 -5.52 11.04
N ALA A 299 3.08 -4.63 10.48
CA ALA A 299 2.60 -3.34 9.99
C ALA A 299 1.51 -3.51 8.91
N GLU A 300 1.62 -4.54 8.08
CA GLU A 300 0.65 -4.90 7.06
C GLU A 300 -0.75 -5.12 7.62
N PHE A 301 -0.87 -5.87 8.71
CA PHE A 301 -2.13 -6.10 9.41
C PHE A 301 -2.76 -4.76 9.86
N LEU A 302 -1.98 -3.93 10.55
CA LEU A 302 -2.46 -2.67 11.14
C LEU A 302 -2.79 -1.63 10.07
N GLN A 303 -1.93 -1.47 9.08
CA GLN A 303 -2.15 -0.52 8.00
C GLN A 303 -3.34 -0.89 7.11
N SER A 304 -3.57 -2.19 6.84
CA SER A 304 -4.78 -2.64 6.12
C SER A 304 -6.06 -2.27 6.86
N VAL A 305 -6.08 -2.35 8.19
CA VAL A 305 -7.21 -1.87 9.01
C VAL A 305 -7.37 -0.36 8.87
N VAL A 306 -6.28 0.41 8.97
CA VAL A 306 -6.32 1.88 8.85
C VAL A 306 -6.82 2.30 7.47
N LEU A 307 -6.28 1.73 6.39
CA LEU A 307 -6.68 2.05 5.02
C LEU A 307 -8.16 1.70 4.79
N THR A 308 -8.56 0.49 5.17
CA THR A 308 -9.94 0.01 5.01
C THR A 308 -10.94 0.89 5.80
N ALA A 309 -10.66 1.14 7.07
CA ALA A 309 -11.54 1.96 7.90
C ALA A 309 -11.59 3.42 7.43
N SER A 310 -10.47 3.99 6.99
CA SER A 310 -10.43 5.37 6.50
C SER A 310 -11.25 5.57 5.22
N ASP A 311 -11.18 4.64 4.26
CA ASP A 311 -11.89 4.77 2.98
C ASP A 311 -13.41 4.49 3.10
N ASN A 312 -13.85 3.81 4.16
CA ASN A 312 -15.26 3.57 4.43
C ASN A 312 -15.84 4.52 5.48
N ALA A 313 -15.04 5.43 6.03
CA ALA A 313 -15.51 6.44 6.97
C ALA A 313 -16.35 7.51 6.29
N ASN A 314 -17.30 8.08 7.04
CA ASN A 314 -18.15 9.19 6.56
C ASN A 314 -17.37 10.51 6.37
N ASN A 315 -16.14 10.57 6.84
CA ASN A 315 -15.25 11.74 6.78
C ASN A 315 -13.88 11.31 6.23
N SER A 316 -13.45 11.92 5.14
CA SER A 316 -12.15 11.66 4.51
C SER A 316 -10.93 11.98 5.39
N SER A 317 -11.12 12.77 6.45
CA SER A 317 -10.09 13.09 7.45
C SER A 317 -10.19 12.22 8.72
N ALA A 318 -10.95 11.12 8.68
CA ALA A 318 -11.09 10.21 9.80
C ALA A 318 -9.72 9.63 10.22
N LYS A 319 -9.54 9.52 11.54
CA LYS A 319 -8.39 8.83 12.11
C LYS A 319 -8.83 7.50 12.69
N VAL A 320 -8.00 6.49 12.56
CA VAL A 320 -8.31 5.14 13.03
C VAL A 320 -7.50 4.83 14.27
N GLN A 321 -8.17 4.33 15.31
CA GLN A 321 -7.57 3.83 16.54
C GLN A 321 -7.86 2.34 16.65
N ILE A 322 -6.82 1.53 16.85
CA ILE A 322 -6.96 0.08 16.96
C ILE A 322 -6.83 -0.33 18.42
N VAL A 323 -7.72 -1.20 18.87
CA VAL A 323 -7.64 -1.91 20.15
C VAL A 323 -7.50 -3.40 19.82
N LEU A 324 -6.41 -4.01 20.24
CA LEU A 324 -6.13 -5.43 20.00
C LEU A 324 -6.15 -6.19 21.33
N ASN A 325 -6.98 -7.23 21.41
CA ASN A 325 -7.15 -8.05 22.62
C ASN A 325 -7.48 -7.23 23.90
N GLY A 326 -8.19 -6.11 23.72
CA GLY A 326 -8.53 -5.18 24.82
C GLY A 326 -7.44 -4.16 25.15
N GLU A 327 -6.26 -4.26 24.55
CA GLU A 327 -5.14 -3.35 24.76
C GLU A 327 -5.23 -2.12 23.83
N SER A 328 -4.97 -0.95 24.40
CA SER A 328 -4.92 0.33 23.68
C SER A 328 -3.50 0.78 23.33
N SER A 329 -2.49 -0.04 23.59
CA SER A 329 -1.12 0.15 23.14
C SER A 329 -0.80 -0.93 22.12
N VAL A 330 -0.93 -0.61 20.82
CA VAL A 330 -0.72 -1.53 19.70
C VAL A 330 0.45 -1.01 18.88
N LEU A 331 1.62 -1.61 19.07
CA LEU A 331 2.84 -1.21 18.38
C LEU A 331 3.02 -2.04 17.10
N GLY A 332 3.16 -1.36 15.96
CA GLY A 332 3.49 -1.98 14.69
C GLY A 332 5.01 -2.19 14.51
N GLU A 333 5.39 -3.10 13.59
CA GLU A 333 6.79 -3.29 13.17
C GLU A 333 7.41 -2.02 12.56
N ASP A 334 6.58 -1.11 12.05
CA ASP A 334 6.96 0.23 11.58
C ASP A 334 7.21 1.24 12.72
N ASN A 335 7.20 0.80 13.97
CA ASN A 335 7.31 1.62 15.19
C ASN A 335 6.18 2.65 15.39
N ILE A 336 5.06 2.50 14.69
CA ILE A 336 3.86 3.32 14.90
C ILE A 336 2.98 2.67 15.97
N ASN A 337 2.47 3.49 16.91
CA ASN A 337 1.49 3.03 17.89
C ASN A 337 0.07 3.29 17.38
N TYR A 338 -0.54 2.27 16.81
CA TYR A 338 -1.90 2.29 16.26
C TYR A 338 -3.01 2.29 17.32
N GLY A 339 -2.66 2.10 18.58
CA GLY A 339 -3.55 2.38 19.72
C GLY A 339 -3.83 3.86 19.94
N LYS A 340 -3.10 4.74 19.24
CA LYS A 340 -3.40 6.17 19.11
C LYS A 340 -4.08 6.43 17.75
N PRO A 341 -4.91 7.50 17.65
CA PRO A 341 -5.56 7.83 16.37
C PRO A 341 -4.54 8.09 15.25
N ALA A 342 -4.45 7.17 14.30
CA ALA A 342 -3.60 7.24 13.10
C ALA A 342 -4.42 7.73 11.90
N ALA A 343 -3.86 8.64 11.12
CA ALA A 343 -4.45 9.08 9.84
C ALA A 343 -4.08 8.10 8.73
N LYS A 344 -4.90 8.05 7.67
CA LYS A 344 -4.53 7.39 6.41
C LYS A 344 -3.21 7.99 5.91
N PRO A 345 -2.21 7.19 5.52
CA PRO A 345 -1.00 7.69 4.89
C PRO A 345 -1.31 8.57 3.68
N GLN A 346 -0.62 9.68 3.53
CA GLN A 346 -0.79 10.57 2.38
C GLN A 346 -0.31 9.89 1.09
N HIS A 347 0.73 9.09 1.19
CA HIS A 347 1.29 8.31 0.08
C HIS A 347 1.19 6.84 0.42
N ILE A 348 0.48 6.10 -0.42
CA ILE A 348 0.33 4.65 -0.30
C ILE A 348 1.27 4.03 -1.32
N ASN A 349 1.99 2.96 -0.92
CA ASN A 349 2.90 2.23 -1.80
C ASN A 349 3.97 3.12 -2.44
N GLU A 350 4.88 3.65 -1.62
CA GLU A 350 6.12 4.26 -2.11
C GLU A 350 7.06 3.14 -2.60
N ILE A 351 6.96 2.79 -3.88
CA ILE A 351 7.74 1.72 -4.50
C ILE A 351 8.94 2.35 -5.20
N PRO A 352 10.18 1.90 -4.93
CA PRO A 352 11.36 2.38 -5.64
C PRO A 352 11.28 2.15 -7.16
N ILE A 353 11.75 3.14 -7.93
CA ILE A 353 11.85 3.11 -9.39
C ILE A 353 13.21 2.58 -9.78
#